data_b8ae18736b9b961c567d23114323f44e
#
_entry.id   b8ae18736b9b961c567d23114323f44e
#
_cell.length_a   1.000
_cell.length_b   1.000
_cell.length_c   1.000
_cell.angle_alpha   90.00
_cell.angle_beta   90.00
_cell.angle_gamma   90.00
#
_symmetry.space_group_name_H-M   'P 1'
#
loop_
_entity.id
_entity.type
_entity.pdbx_description
1 polymer ?
#
loop_
_entity_poly.entity_id
_entity_poly.type
_entity_poly.pdbx_seq_one_letter_code
_entity_poly.pdbx_strand_id
1 'polypeptide(L)'
;EVLFIIPPVNEKWSDYTGLSQEMLQGFAKKIKFQLNSQGFNRIADFVNQAGTNYFMEDTIHLGWKGWLAADQQIRPFLEENHITASKYHLDDAFFSKSWQHQIPDKLQLK
;
A
#
# COMPACT_ATOMS: atom_id res chain seq x y z
N GLU A 1 8.52 -11.58 10.86
CA GLU A 1 8.33 -10.14 10.90
C GLU A 1 7.25 -9.66 9.95
N VAL A 2 6.64 -8.53 10.29
CA VAL A 2 5.53 -7.96 9.50
C VAL A 2 5.80 -6.48 9.28
N LEU A 3 5.61 -6.03 8.04
CA LEU A 3 5.60 -4.61 7.71
C LEU A 3 4.15 -4.19 7.52
N PHE A 4 3.71 -3.20 8.30
CA PHE A 4 2.40 -2.59 8.16
C PHE A 4 2.51 -1.31 7.34
N ILE A 5 1.58 -1.12 6.42
CA ILE A 5 1.51 0.09 5.62
C ILE A 5 0.17 0.76 5.92
N ILE A 6 0.23 2.03 6.34
CA ILE A 6 -0.96 2.83 6.56
C ILE A 6 -1.09 3.79 5.39
N PRO A 7 -2.02 3.54 4.46
CA PRO A 7 -2.21 4.44 3.32
C PRO A 7 -2.93 5.71 3.74
N PRO A 8 -2.80 6.79 2.97
CA PRO A 8 -3.60 7.98 3.21
C PRO A 8 -4.99 7.79 2.62
N VAL A 9 -5.92 8.65 3.03
CA VAL A 9 -7.20 8.84 2.33
C VAL A 9 -7.02 10.08 1.46
N ASN A 10 -7.43 10.00 0.20
CA ASN A 10 -7.28 11.11 -0.72
C ASN A 10 -7.92 12.37 -0.15
N GLU A 11 -7.18 13.47 -0.13
CA GLU A 11 -7.60 14.73 0.47
C GLU A 11 -8.91 15.24 -0.12
N LYS A 12 -9.07 15.11 -1.44
CA LYS A 12 -10.30 15.56 -2.11
C LYS A 12 -11.52 14.83 -1.60
N TRP A 13 -11.36 13.54 -1.29
CA TRP A 13 -12.47 12.76 -0.76
C TRP A 13 -12.77 13.14 0.70
N SER A 14 -11.72 13.32 1.50
CA SER A 14 -11.92 13.72 2.89
C SER A 14 -12.56 15.09 3.01
N ASP A 15 -12.18 16.02 2.12
CA ASP A 15 -12.82 17.34 2.05
C ASP A 15 -14.30 17.22 1.71
N TYR A 16 -14.63 16.37 0.75
CA TYR A 16 -16.01 16.17 0.33
C TYR A 16 -16.89 15.60 1.44
N THR A 17 -16.36 14.65 2.21
CA THR A 17 -17.12 13.96 3.25
C THR A 17 -17.09 14.66 4.59
N GLY A 18 -16.29 15.71 4.75
CA GLY A 18 -16.15 16.43 6.01
C GLY A 18 -15.21 15.77 7.01
N LEU A 19 -14.51 14.70 6.62
CA LEU A 19 -13.49 14.10 7.48
C LEU A 19 -12.23 14.97 7.46
N SER A 20 -11.77 15.42 8.63
CA SER A 20 -10.58 16.22 8.70
C SER A 20 -9.32 15.38 8.63
N GLN A 21 -8.25 15.97 8.09
CA GLN A 21 -6.95 15.31 8.08
C GLN A 21 -6.44 15.06 9.49
N GLU A 22 -6.78 15.95 10.44
CA GLU A 22 -6.44 15.75 11.84
C GLU A 22 -7.04 14.48 12.42
N MET A 23 -8.30 14.20 12.09
CA MET A 23 -8.96 12.97 12.53
C MET A 23 -8.28 11.74 11.95
N LEU A 24 -7.94 11.78 10.68
CA LEU A 24 -7.27 10.67 10.01
C LEU A 24 -5.88 10.44 10.59
N GLN A 25 -5.15 11.51 10.86
CA GLN A 25 -3.84 11.42 11.53
C GLN A 25 -3.98 10.86 12.95
N GLY A 26 -5.05 11.24 13.65
CA GLY A 26 -5.33 10.70 14.97
C GLY A 26 -5.61 9.21 14.96
N PHE A 27 -6.35 8.73 13.97
CA PHE A 27 -6.57 7.29 13.79
C PHE A 27 -5.27 6.55 13.50
N ALA A 28 -4.42 7.12 12.65
CA ALA A 28 -3.12 6.51 12.35
C ALA A 28 -2.26 6.41 13.61
N LYS A 29 -2.26 7.43 14.45
CA LYS A 29 -1.53 7.40 15.73
C LYS A 29 -2.03 6.29 16.64
N LYS A 30 -3.34 6.11 16.72
CA LYS A 30 -3.93 5.03 17.53
C LYS A 30 -3.55 3.67 17.00
N ILE A 31 -3.59 3.49 15.70
CA ILE A 31 -3.21 2.23 15.06
C ILE A 31 -1.74 1.93 15.36
N LYS A 32 -0.85 2.91 15.19
CA LYS A 32 0.57 2.72 15.48
C LYS A 32 0.82 2.38 16.94
N PHE A 33 0.12 3.05 17.85
CA PHE A 33 0.24 2.75 19.26
C PHE A 33 -0.16 1.30 19.57
N GLN A 34 -1.28 0.87 19.01
CA GLN A 34 -1.76 -0.50 19.22
C GLN A 34 -0.79 -1.54 18.65
N LEU A 35 -0.29 -1.29 17.44
CA LEU A 35 0.68 -2.20 16.83
C LEU A 35 1.97 -2.27 17.63
N ASN A 36 2.47 -1.12 18.07
CA ASN A 36 3.68 -1.06 18.87
C ASN A 36 3.51 -1.79 20.21
N SER A 37 2.33 -1.66 20.84
CA SER A 37 2.08 -2.33 22.10
C SER A 37 2.04 -3.85 21.96
N GLN A 38 1.81 -4.36 20.76
CA GLN A 38 1.83 -5.78 20.46
C GLN A 38 3.18 -6.25 19.88
N GLY A 39 4.16 -5.37 19.84
CA GLY A 39 5.51 -5.73 19.41
C GLY A 39 5.78 -5.50 17.92
N PHE A 40 4.87 -4.88 17.19
CA PHE A 40 5.05 -4.58 15.75
C PHE A 40 5.61 -3.17 15.59
N ASN A 41 6.84 -3.07 15.12
CA ASN A 41 7.57 -1.80 15.03
C ASN A 41 7.79 -1.31 13.60
N ARG A 42 7.58 -2.19 12.61
CA ARG A 42 7.82 -1.83 11.21
C ARG A 42 6.52 -1.30 10.60
N ILE A 43 6.37 0.02 10.62
CA ILE A 43 5.14 0.68 10.16
C ILE A 43 5.54 1.79 9.20
N ALA A 44 5.06 1.70 7.95
CA ALA A 44 5.19 2.76 6.97
C ALA A 44 3.89 3.56 6.97
N ASP A 45 3.95 4.76 7.53
CA ASP A 45 2.79 5.62 7.70
C ASP A 45 2.79 6.70 6.62
N PHE A 46 1.84 6.60 5.70
CA PHE A 46 1.69 7.56 4.60
C PHE A 46 0.50 8.50 4.81
N VAL A 47 -0.06 8.56 6.02
CA VAL A 47 -1.29 9.34 6.25
C VAL A 47 -1.12 10.81 5.88
N ASN A 48 0.09 11.36 5.98
CA ASN A 48 0.37 12.76 5.66
C ASN A 48 0.50 13.02 4.15
N GLN A 49 0.41 11.99 3.32
CA GLN A 49 0.55 12.10 1.86
C GLN A 49 -0.79 12.31 1.16
N ALA A 50 -1.86 12.56 1.89
CA ALA A 50 -3.21 12.66 1.35
C ALA A 50 -3.34 13.74 0.28
N GLY A 51 -2.60 14.85 0.41
CA GLY A 51 -2.63 15.96 -0.54
C GLY A 51 -1.52 15.92 -1.58
N THR A 52 -0.68 14.90 -1.58
CA THR A 52 0.43 14.81 -2.54
C THR A 52 -0.09 14.38 -3.89
N ASN A 53 0.22 15.17 -4.93
CA ASN A 53 -0.22 14.86 -6.29
C ASN A 53 0.30 13.50 -6.73
N TYR A 54 -0.58 12.72 -7.36
CA TYR A 54 -0.26 11.38 -7.91
C TYR A 54 0.08 10.33 -6.86
N PHE A 55 -0.01 10.66 -5.56
CA PHE A 55 0.18 9.66 -4.52
C PHE A 55 -1.01 8.70 -4.48
N MET A 56 -2.22 9.23 -4.62
CA MET A 56 -3.45 8.44 -4.68
C MET A 56 -4.04 8.52 -6.09
N GLU A 57 -4.53 7.40 -6.58
CA GLU A 57 -5.24 7.34 -7.85
C GLU A 57 -6.69 7.76 -7.69
N ASP A 58 -7.33 7.25 -6.64
CA ASP A 58 -8.70 7.60 -6.27
C ASP A 58 -8.78 7.76 -4.74
N THR A 59 -9.93 7.43 -4.15
CA THR A 59 -10.12 7.58 -2.70
C THR A 59 -9.17 6.73 -1.88
N ILE A 60 -8.94 5.49 -2.30
CA ILE A 60 -8.23 4.49 -1.50
C ILE A 60 -7.09 3.80 -2.22
N HIS A 61 -6.98 3.92 -3.53
CA HIS A 61 -5.93 3.25 -4.29
C HIS A 61 -4.72 4.15 -4.47
N LEU A 62 -3.55 3.57 -4.31
CA LEU A 62 -2.31 4.30 -4.53
C LEU A 62 -2.11 4.61 -6.00
N GLY A 63 -1.70 5.85 -6.28
CA GLY A 63 -1.22 6.24 -7.59
C GLY A 63 0.24 5.83 -7.78
N TRP A 64 0.84 6.24 -8.90
CA TRP A 64 2.20 5.80 -9.18
C TRP A 64 3.23 6.29 -8.16
N LYS A 65 3.05 7.51 -7.62
CA LYS A 65 3.94 8.01 -6.57
C LYS A 65 3.75 7.24 -5.26
N GLY A 66 2.50 6.87 -4.97
CA GLY A 66 2.22 6.08 -3.78
C GLY A 66 2.84 4.69 -3.86
N TRP A 67 2.75 4.04 -5.01
CA TRP A 67 3.38 2.74 -5.20
C TRP A 67 4.90 2.84 -5.13
N LEU A 68 5.49 3.92 -5.66
CA LEU A 68 6.92 4.13 -5.55
C LEU A 68 7.35 4.28 -4.09
N ALA A 69 6.60 5.07 -3.31
CA ALA A 69 6.88 5.24 -1.89
C ALA A 69 6.74 3.93 -1.12
N ALA A 70 5.71 3.14 -1.45
CA ALA A 70 5.51 1.83 -0.83
C ALA A 70 6.68 0.90 -1.14
N ASP A 71 7.14 0.88 -2.38
CA ASP A 71 8.27 0.06 -2.79
C ASP A 71 9.54 0.40 -2.01
N GLN A 72 9.76 1.68 -1.74
CA GLN A 72 10.91 2.14 -0.97
C GLN A 72 10.90 1.63 0.47
N GLN A 73 9.73 1.26 0.99
CA GLN A 73 9.60 0.65 2.31
C GLN A 73 9.61 -0.88 2.24
N ILE A 74 8.97 -1.43 1.22
CA ILE A 74 8.83 -2.88 1.08
C ILE A 74 10.16 -3.54 0.74
N ARG A 75 10.91 -2.94 -0.19
CA ARG A 75 12.14 -3.55 -0.67
C ARG A 75 13.18 -3.76 0.44
N PRO A 76 13.52 -2.74 1.25
CA PRO A 76 14.45 -2.95 2.36
C PRO A 76 13.95 -3.98 3.37
N PHE A 77 12.63 -4.01 3.62
CA PHE A 77 12.05 -4.97 4.53
C PHE A 77 12.27 -6.40 4.04
N LEU A 78 12.04 -6.64 2.75
CA LEU A 78 12.26 -7.96 2.17
C LEU A 78 13.73 -8.36 2.23
N GLU A 79 14.62 -7.44 1.95
CA GLU A 79 16.06 -7.69 2.01
C GLU A 79 16.53 -8.03 3.42
N GLU A 80 16.05 -7.27 4.42
CA GLU A 80 16.39 -7.53 5.82
C GLU A 80 15.94 -8.89 6.30
N ASN A 81 14.82 -9.36 5.81
CA ASN A 81 14.26 -10.63 6.24
C ASN A 81 14.67 -11.79 5.35
N HIS A 82 15.60 -11.55 4.44
CA HIS A 82 16.15 -12.57 3.56
C HIS A 82 15.09 -13.28 2.71
N ILE A 83 14.01 -12.56 2.38
CA ILE A 83 12.99 -13.07 1.49
C ILE A 83 13.48 -12.87 0.07
N THR A 84 13.81 -13.95 -0.60
CA THR A 84 14.37 -13.88 -1.94
C THR A 84 13.29 -13.99 -3.00
N ALA A 85 13.57 -13.40 -4.17
CA ALA A 85 12.66 -13.48 -5.30
C ALA A 85 12.44 -14.91 -5.78
N SER A 86 13.38 -15.82 -5.53
CA SER A 86 13.25 -17.21 -5.97
C SER A 86 12.06 -17.92 -5.33
N LYS A 87 11.63 -17.49 -4.15
CA LYS A 87 10.49 -18.09 -3.46
C LYS A 87 9.16 -17.48 -3.89
N TYR A 88 9.16 -16.20 -4.18
CA TYR A 88 7.94 -15.45 -4.55
C TYR A 88 8.20 -14.73 -5.88
N HIS A 89 8.39 -15.52 -6.90
CA HIS A 89 8.86 -15.03 -8.19
C HIS A 89 7.74 -14.37 -8.98
N LEU A 90 7.73 -13.05 -9.01
CA LEU A 90 6.76 -12.26 -9.76
C LEU A 90 7.38 -11.82 -11.09
N ASP A 91 7.64 -12.79 -11.96
CA ASP A 91 8.19 -12.51 -13.28
C ASP A 91 7.13 -12.73 -14.36
N ASP A 92 7.56 -12.62 -15.60
CA ASP A 92 6.66 -12.80 -16.74
C ASP A 92 6.01 -14.19 -16.74
N ALA A 93 6.75 -15.21 -16.34
CA ALA A 93 6.20 -16.56 -16.27
C ALA A 93 5.09 -16.68 -15.23
N PHE A 94 5.25 -16.02 -14.08
CA PHE A 94 4.23 -16.00 -13.06
C PHE A 94 2.95 -15.35 -13.58
N PHE A 95 3.07 -14.19 -14.19
CA PHE A 95 1.92 -13.47 -14.74
C PHE A 95 1.29 -14.23 -15.89
N SER A 96 2.09 -14.86 -16.73
CA SER A 96 1.57 -15.64 -17.84
C SER A 96 0.75 -16.83 -17.36
N LYS A 97 1.22 -17.54 -16.33
CA LYS A 97 0.58 -18.76 -15.87
C LYS A 97 -0.57 -18.52 -14.90
N SER A 98 -0.41 -17.56 -13.99
CA SER A 98 -1.42 -17.35 -12.95
C SER A 98 -2.40 -16.26 -13.29
N TRP A 99 -1.90 -15.15 -13.78
CA TRP A 99 -2.69 -13.94 -13.89
C TRP A 99 -3.27 -13.79 -15.30
N GLN A 100 -2.45 -13.94 -16.30
CA GLN A 100 -2.92 -13.79 -17.68
C GLN A 100 -3.89 -14.89 -18.09
N HIS A 101 -3.80 -16.05 -17.45
CA HIS A 101 -4.72 -17.13 -17.74
C HIS A 101 -6.16 -16.77 -17.37
N GLN A 102 -6.34 -16.03 -16.28
CA GLN A 102 -7.68 -15.63 -15.84
C GLN A 102 -8.18 -14.39 -16.57
N ILE A 103 -7.33 -13.40 -16.71
CA ILE A 103 -7.74 -12.12 -17.30
C ILE A 103 -8.00 -12.23 -18.80
N PRO A 104 -7.11 -12.86 -19.60
CA PRO A 104 -7.39 -13.01 -21.02
C PRO A 104 -8.68 -13.75 -21.33
N ASP A 105 -9.00 -14.78 -20.56
CA ASP A 105 -10.24 -15.51 -20.76
C ASP A 105 -11.46 -14.61 -20.61
N LYS A 106 -11.44 -13.76 -19.61
CA LYS A 106 -12.51 -12.78 -19.40
C LYS A 106 -12.57 -11.76 -20.51
N LEU A 107 -11.42 -11.33 -20.99
CA LEU A 107 -11.34 -10.36 -22.07
C LEU A 107 -11.82 -10.96 -23.40
N GLN A 108 -11.57 -12.22 -23.62
CA GLN A 108 -12.00 -12.91 -24.84
C GLN A 108 -13.51 -13.08 -24.93
N LEU A 109 -14.19 -12.94 -23.83
CA LEU A 109 -15.65 -13.01 -23.80
C LEU A 109 -16.32 -11.74 -24.30
N LYS A 110 -15.58 -10.74 -24.65
CA LYS A 110 -16.11 -9.46 -25.16
C LYS A 110 -16.74 -9.60 -26.54
#